data_502dd648036527fb097065ab7cf51766
#
_entry.id   502dd648036527fb097065ab7cf51766
#
_cell.length_a   1.000
_cell.length_b   1.000
_cell.length_c   1.000
_cell.angle_alpha   90.00
_cell.angle_beta   90.00
_cell.angle_gamma   90.00
#
_symmetry.space_group_name_H-M   'P 1'
#
loop_
_entity.id
_entity.type
_entity.pdbx_description
1 polymer ?
#
loop_
_entity_poly.entity_id
_entity_poly.type
_entity_poly.pdbx_seq_one_letter_code
_entity_poly.pdbx_strand_id
1 'polypeptide(L)'
;MPRLSPKCGCLATHWLSPTCSRVICRLVDVLAKMQYNNNMDTKNTPRKKRTDRNHIIYELRVNGFNYIGVTAKTETTINKSVLARAAKHFYRAKTETKNWLLCQELRKLTDKSEIEVLIHEVVRGKAEAHKREVELRRQINPTLNTDVRGD
;
A
#
# COMPACT_ATOMS: atom_id res chain seq x y z
N MET A 1 0.31 12.99 30.12
CA MET A 1 1.55 13.72 30.47
C MET A 1 1.71 14.87 29.49
N PRO A 2 1.61 16.13 29.94
CA PRO A 2 1.72 17.30 29.08
C PRO A 2 3.19 17.63 28.80
N ARG A 3 3.50 17.94 27.55
CA ARG A 3 4.84 18.36 27.14
C ARG A 3 5.09 19.81 27.58
N LEU A 4 6.13 20.00 28.37
CA LEU A 4 6.63 21.29 28.79
C LEU A 4 7.35 21.99 27.63
N SER A 5 6.89 23.17 27.26
CA SER A 5 7.59 24.08 26.37
C SER A 5 8.70 24.80 27.14
N PRO A 6 9.88 25.03 26.54
CA PRO A 6 10.95 25.78 27.19
C PRO A 6 10.58 27.27 27.23
N LYS A 7 10.45 27.77 28.45
CA LYS A 7 10.34 29.20 28.72
C LYS A 7 11.70 29.85 28.50
N CYS A 8 11.77 30.80 27.57
CA CYS A 8 12.89 31.66 27.37
C CYS A 8 13.01 32.62 28.57
N GLY A 9 13.92 32.32 29.50
CA GLY A 9 14.22 33.18 30.65
C GLY A 9 15.16 34.30 30.24
N CYS A 10 14.63 35.46 29.91
CA CYS A 10 15.41 36.69 29.84
C CYS A 10 15.57 37.25 31.26
N LEU A 11 16.76 37.10 31.84
CA LEU A 11 17.18 37.85 33.05
C LEU A 11 17.30 39.33 32.68
N ALA A 12 16.50 40.13 33.36
CA ALA A 12 16.56 41.58 33.28
C ALA A 12 17.77 42.13 34.02
N THR A 13 18.72 42.73 33.31
CA THR A 13 19.59 43.75 33.85
C THR A 13 19.67 44.91 32.87
N HIS A 14 19.12 46.00 33.34
CA HIS A 14 19.33 47.42 33.01
C HIS A 14 20.47 47.72 32.04
N TRP A 15 20.20 48.39 30.95
CA TRP A 15 20.72 49.70 30.49
C TRP A 15 20.21 49.96 29.06
N LEU A 16 19.68 51.15 28.93
CA LEU A 16 19.08 51.77 27.76
C LEU A 16 20.02 51.82 26.54
N SER A 17 19.57 51.30 25.40
CA SER A 17 19.74 51.95 24.11
C SER A 17 18.65 51.56 23.15
N PRO A 18 17.87 52.49 22.58
CA PRO A 18 16.70 52.23 21.77
C PRO A 18 17.05 52.10 20.28
N THR A 19 18.04 51.28 19.94
CA THR A 19 18.35 50.92 18.53
C THR A 19 18.82 49.48 18.41
N CYS A 20 18.15 48.58 19.10
CA CYS A 20 18.23 47.16 18.68
C CYS A 20 17.39 47.04 17.42
N SER A 21 18.08 47.25 16.33
CA SER A 21 17.56 47.33 14.99
C SER A 21 16.72 46.04 14.72
N ARG A 22 15.40 46.21 14.49
CA ARG A 22 14.49 45.15 14.04
C ARG A 22 15.00 44.37 12.83
N VAL A 23 16.06 44.85 12.20
CA VAL A 23 16.76 44.26 11.08
C VAL A 23 17.59 43.05 11.51
N ILE A 24 18.28 43.09 12.68
CA ILE A 24 19.15 42.01 13.16
C ILE A 24 18.32 40.81 13.57
N CYS A 25 17.20 41.01 14.27
CA CYS A 25 16.29 39.88 14.60
C CYS A 25 15.70 39.22 13.36
N ARG A 26 15.34 39.97 12.31
CA ARG A 26 14.87 39.42 11.06
C ARG A 26 15.93 38.64 10.29
N LEU A 27 17.18 39.06 10.33
CA LEU A 27 18.30 38.35 9.71
C LEU A 27 18.58 37.00 10.38
N VAL A 28 18.54 36.95 11.71
CA VAL A 28 18.71 35.69 12.46
C VAL A 28 17.59 34.73 12.17
N ASP A 29 16.32 35.20 12.08
CA ASP A 29 15.17 34.35 11.72
C ASP A 29 15.25 33.84 10.29
N VAL A 30 15.75 34.61 9.35
CA VAL A 30 15.95 34.20 7.96
C VAL A 30 17.07 33.17 7.85
N LEU A 31 18.19 33.36 8.55
CA LEU A 31 19.30 32.40 8.56
C LEU A 31 18.90 31.08 9.25
N ALA A 32 18.15 31.12 10.34
CA ALA A 32 17.64 29.96 11.02
C ALA A 32 16.62 29.17 10.11
N LYS A 33 15.78 29.87 9.35
CA LYS A 33 14.89 29.23 8.37
C LYS A 33 15.65 28.65 7.18
N MET A 34 16.72 29.30 6.71
CA MET A 34 17.56 28.75 5.65
C MET A 34 18.32 27.49 6.09
N GLN A 35 18.83 27.44 7.32
CA GLN A 35 19.47 26.22 7.86
C GLN A 35 18.49 25.09 8.12
N TYR A 36 17.26 25.40 8.52
CA TYR A 36 16.22 24.39 8.71
C TYR A 36 15.78 23.73 7.40
N ASN A 37 15.74 24.48 6.31
CA ASN A 37 15.32 23.95 5.00
C ASN A 37 16.38 23.08 4.33
N ASN A 38 17.69 23.26 4.65
CA ASN A 38 18.76 22.45 4.07
C ASN A 38 18.84 21.02 4.64
N ASN A 39 18.13 20.71 5.74
CA ASN A 39 18.09 19.37 6.33
C ASN A 39 16.89 18.52 5.88
N MET A 40 16.06 19.01 4.97
CA MET A 40 14.85 18.30 4.53
C MET A 40 15.05 17.40 3.30
N ASP A 41 16.20 17.46 2.62
CA ASP A 41 16.38 16.79 1.32
C ASP A 41 16.86 15.33 1.38
N THR A 42 16.99 14.72 2.57
CA THR A 42 17.50 13.35 2.67
C THR A 42 16.43 12.26 2.74
N LYS A 43 15.12 12.60 2.58
CA LYS A 43 14.03 11.62 2.80
C LYS A 43 13.38 11.07 1.54
N ASN A 44 13.81 11.43 0.36
CA ASN A 44 13.20 10.99 -0.89
C ASN A 44 14.00 9.95 -1.68
N THR A 45 14.90 9.21 -1.04
CA THR A 45 15.45 8.02 -1.69
C THR A 45 14.32 6.99 -1.87
N PRO A 46 13.99 6.62 -3.11
CA PRO A 46 12.93 5.65 -3.35
C PRO A 46 13.28 4.35 -2.62
N ARG A 47 12.41 3.91 -1.72
CA ARG A 47 12.64 2.69 -0.95
C ARG A 47 12.81 1.53 -1.93
N LYS A 48 13.94 0.85 -1.86
CA LYS A 48 14.21 -0.35 -2.67
C LYS A 48 13.05 -1.34 -2.51
N LYS A 49 12.41 -1.71 -3.61
CA LYS A 49 11.30 -2.67 -3.59
C LYS A 49 11.81 -4.00 -3.05
N ARG A 50 11.18 -4.52 -2.00
CA ARG A 50 11.49 -5.85 -1.48
C ARG A 50 11.06 -6.89 -2.50
N THR A 51 11.99 -7.74 -2.91
CA THR A 51 11.75 -8.83 -3.86
C THR A 51 11.30 -10.12 -3.16
N ASP A 52 11.54 -10.23 -1.87
CA ASP A 52 11.33 -11.42 -1.03
C ASP A 52 10.02 -11.40 -0.20
N ARG A 53 9.00 -10.70 -0.67
CA ARG A 53 7.70 -10.65 0.01
C ARG A 53 7.01 -12.02 -0.05
N ASN A 54 6.25 -12.31 1.01
CA ASN A 54 5.31 -13.43 0.97
C ASN A 54 4.18 -13.12 0.01
N HIS A 55 3.88 -14.07 -0.86
CA HIS A 55 2.77 -14.04 -1.80
C HIS A 55 1.78 -15.15 -1.41
N ILE A 56 0.52 -14.89 -1.63
CA ILE A 56 -0.58 -15.76 -1.25
C ILE A 56 -1.25 -16.21 -2.55
N ILE A 57 -1.35 -17.53 -2.74
CA ILE A 57 -2.10 -18.12 -3.84
C ILE A 57 -3.49 -18.40 -3.30
N TYR A 58 -4.50 -17.87 -3.97
CA TYR A 58 -5.88 -17.92 -3.53
C TYR A 58 -6.82 -18.32 -4.69
N GLU A 59 -7.94 -18.86 -4.33
CA GLU A 59 -9.05 -19.16 -5.21
C GLU A 59 -10.25 -18.28 -4.83
N LEU A 60 -10.90 -17.71 -5.84
CA LEU A 60 -12.18 -17.05 -5.69
C LEU A 60 -13.23 -17.95 -6.32
N ARG A 61 -14.30 -18.20 -5.58
CA ARG A 61 -15.49 -18.91 -6.07
C ARG A 61 -16.64 -17.94 -6.21
N VAL A 62 -17.21 -17.89 -7.39
CA VAL A 62 -18.27 -16.96 -7.77
C VAL A 62 -19.28 -17.72 -8.62
N ASN A 63 -20.54 -17.79 -8.19
CA ASN A 63 -21.62 -18.46 -8.94
C ASN A 63 -21.28 -19.90 -9.35
N GLY A 64 -20.51 -20.64 -8.55
CA GLY A 64 -20.07 -22.00 -8.88
C GLY A 64 -18.85 -22.08 -9.81
N PHE A 65 -18.34 -20.97 -10.27
CA PHE A 65 -17.11 -20.87 -11.06
C PHE A 65 -15.93 -20.52 -10.19
N ASN A 66 -14.73 -20.93 -10.60
CA ASN A 66 -13.50 -20.71 -9.85
C ASN A 66 -12.46 -19.91 -10.62
N TYR A 67 -11.72 -19.10 -9.89
CA TYR A 67 -10.60 -18.29 -10.35
C TYR A 67 -9.40 -18.43 -9.42
N ILE A 68 -8.22 -18.72 -9.95
CA ILE A 68 -6.96 -18.76 -9.19
C ILE A 68 -6.12 -17.53 -9.48
N GLY A 69 -5.57 -16.94 -8.43
CA GLY A 69 -4.70 -15.76 -8.55
C GLY A 69 -3.68 -15.64 -7.43
N VAL A 70 -2.72 -14.75 -7.61
CA VAL A 70 -1.67 -14.42 -6.64
C VAL A 70 -1.81 -13.00 -6.15
N THR A 71 -1.60 -12.79 -4.85
CA THR A 71 -1.46 -11.47 -4.25
C THR A 71 -0.30 -11.43 -3.27
N ALA A 72 0.38 -10.28 -3.17
CA ALA A 72 1.37 -10.09 -2.12
C ALA A 72 0.66 -9.90 -0.76
N LYS A 73 1.28 -10.37 0.32
CA LYS A 73 0.82 -10.03 1.68
C LYS A 73 1.05 -8.54 1.94
N THR A 74 -0.01 -7.76 1.95
CA THR A 74 0.00 -6.31 2.18
C THR A 74 -0.56 -5.92 3.54
N GLU A 75 -1.51 -6.71 4.03
CA GLU A 75 -2.21 -6.47 5.29
C GLU A 75 -1.57 -7.23 6.47
N THR A 76 -2.04 -6.94 7.67
CA THR A 76 -1.57 -7.59 8.92
C THR A 76 -1.75 -9.11 8.87
N THR A 77 -2.88 -9.58 8.36
CA THR A 77 -3.18 -11.01 8.22
C THR A 77 -3.25 -11.43 6.75
N ILE A 78 -3.04 -12.72 6.52
CA ILE A 78 -3.14 -13.35 5.20
C ILE A 78 -4.56 -13.17 4.65
N ASN A 79 -5.57 -13.52 5.45
CA ASN A 79 -6.98 -13.42 5.05
C ASN A 79 -7.38 -12.00 4.67
N LYS A 80 -6.98 -10.99 5.45
CA LYS A 80 -7.26 -9.58 5.11
C LYS A 80 -6.64 -9.17 3.78
N SER A 81 -5.42 -9.63 3.49
CA SER A 81 -4.76 -9.34 2.21
C SER A 81 -5.51 -9.91 1.02
N VAL A 82 -6.04 -11.14 1.14
CA VAL A 82 -6.81 -11.79 0.07
C VAL A 82 -8.18 -11.16 -0.07
N LEU A 83 -8.90 -10.89 1.02
CA LEU A 83 -10.18 -10.20 1.00
C LEU A 83 -10.08 -8.80 0.38
N ALA A 84 -9.03 -8.04 0.71
CA ALA A 84 -8.77 -6.74 0.09
C ALA A 84 -8.53 -6.88 -1.43
N ARG A 85 -7.88 -7.97 -1.85
CA ARG A 85 -7.67 -8.27 -3.27
C ARG A 85 -8.98 -8.66 -3.97
N ALA A 86 -9.79 -9.50 -3.35
CA ALA A 86 -11.12 -9.88 -3.86
C ALA A 86 -12.03 -8.66 -4.02
N ALA A 87 -12.10 -7.81 -2.99
CA ALA A 87 -12.83 -6.54 -3.05
C ALA A 87 -12.35 -5.65 -4.21
N LYS A 88 -11.04 -5.58 -4.44
CA LYS A 88 -10.48 -4.82 -5.56
C LYS A 88 -10.90 -5.39 -6.92
N HIS A 89 -10.99 -6.70 -7.08
CA HIS A 89 -11.52 -7.32 -8.29
C HIS A 89 -13.00 -6.95 -8.49
N PHE A 90 -13.80 -7.03 -7.43
CA PHE A 90 -15.23 -6.67 -7.46
C PHE A 90 -15.45 -5.21 -7.89
N TYR A 91 -14.78 -4.25 -7.26
CA TYR A 91 -14.91 -2.84 -7.62
C TYR A 91 -14.43 -2.56 -9.05
N ARG A 92 -13.31 -3.16 -9.47
CA ARG A 92 -12.83 -3.04 -10.84
C ARG A 92 -13.80 -3.61 -11.86
N ALA A 93 -14.44 -4.74 -11.58
CA ALA A 93 -15.43 -5.32 -12.47
C ALA A 93 -16.60 -4.36 -12.70
N LYS A 94 -17.01 -3.58 -11.69
CA LYS A 94 -18.11 -2.61 -11.79
C LYS A 94 -17.69 -1.26 -12.44
N THR A 95 -16.43 -0.88 -12.33
CA THR A 95 -15.94 0.42 -12.84
C THR A 95 -15.24 0.33 -14.19
N GLU A 96 -14.57 -0.79 -14.47
CA GLU A 96 -13.80 -0.97 -15.70
C GLU A 96 -14.65 -1.70 -16.77
N THR A 97 -14.46 -1.33 -18.03
CA THR A 97 -15.14 -1.94 -19.18
C THR A 97 -14.54 -3.28 -19.64
N LYS A 98 -13.53 -3.78 -18.90
CA LYS A 98 -12.84 -5.04 -19.24
C LYS A 98 -13.77 -6.23 -19.27
N ASN A 99 -13.62 -7.04 -20.31
CA ASN A 99 -14.53 -8.15 -20.62
C ASN A 99 -13.95 -9.54 -20.24
N TRP A 100 -13.09 -9.59 -19.22
CA TRP A 100 -12.59 -10.87 -18.70
C TRP A 100 -13.72 -11.68 -18.05
N LEU A 101 -13.69 -13.01 -18.15
CA LEU A 101 -14.72 -13.89 -17.59
C LEU A 101 -14.95 -13.61 -16.11
N LEU A 102 -13.88 -13.46 -15.32
CA LEU A 102 -14.02 -13.09 -13.92
C LEU A 102 -14.79 -11.77 -13.72
N CYS A 103 -14.53 -10.74 -14.55
CA CYS A 103 -15.24 -9.47 -14.43
C CYS A 103 -16.72 -9.61 -14.82
N GLN A 104 -17.05 -10.44 -15.79
CA GLN A 104 -18.44 -10.71 -16.18
C GLN A 104 -19.21 -11.36 -15.04
N GLU A 105 -18.66 -12.39 -14.40
CA GLU A 105 -19.29 -13.04 -13.26
C GLU A 105 -19.40 -12.13 -12.03
N LEU A 106 -18.35 -11.36 -11.72
CA LEU A 106 -18.39 -10.42 -10.61
C LEU A 106 -19.41 -9.28 -10.80
N ARG A 107 -19.72 -8.87 -12.04
CA ARG A 107 -20.77 -7.87 -12.32
C ARG A 107 -22.18 -8.37 -11.99
N LYS A 108 -22.42 -9.66 -12.04
CA LYS A 108 -23.73 -10.28 -11.71
C LYS A 108 -23.99 -10.25 -10.21
N LEU A 109 -22.95 -10.18 -9.38
CA LEU A 109 -23.09 -10.14 -7.93
C LEU A 109 -23.63 -8.80 -7.45
N THR A 110 -24.47 -8.85 -6.43
CA THR A 110 -24.99 -7.65 -5.76
C THR A 110 -24.00 -7.14 -4.72
N ASP A 111 -23.42 -8.06 -3.92
CA ASP A 111 -22.47 -7.70 -2.87
C ASP A 111 -21.17 -8.53 -2.98
N LYS A 112 -20.11 -7.95 -2.48
CA LYS A 112 -18.79 -8.60 -2.37
C LYS A 112 -18.76 -9.77 -1.39
N SER A 113 -19.71 -9.86 -0.45
CA SER A 113 -19.84 -10.96 0.51
C SER A 113 -20.21 -12.30 -0.15
N GLU A 114 -20.74 -12.26 -1.38
CA GLU A 114 -21.08 -13.43 -2.17
C GLU A 114 -19.84 -14.13 -2.77
N ILE A 115 -18.66 -13.51 -2.66
CA ILE A 115 -17.40 -14.07 -3.13
C ILE A 115 -16.81 -14.97 -2.06
N GLU A 116 -16.76 -16.26 -2.30
CA GLU A 116 -16.04 -17.19 -1.43
C GLU A 116 -14.53 -17.10 -1.73
N VAL A 117 -13.73 -17.08 -0.66
CA VAL A 117 -12.26 -16.97 -0.76
C VAL A 117 -11.62 -18.18 -0.10
N LEU A 118 -10.85 -18.93 -0.87
CA LEU A 118 -10.05 -20.05 -0.39
C LEU A 118 -8.57 -19.73 -0.55
N ILE A 119 -7.76 -20.00 0.47
CA ILE A 119 -6.31 -19.83 0.44
C ILE A 119 -5.67 -21.19 0.27
N HIS A 120 -4.87 -21.36 -0.79
CA HIS A 120 -4.17 -22.60 -1.09
C HIS A 120 -2.79 -22.63 -0.41
N GLU A 121 -1.96 -21.62 -0.70
CA GLU A 121 -0.55 -21.64 -0.30
C GLU A 121 -0.02 -20.22 -0.06
N VAL A 122 1.02 -20.11 0.79
CA VAL A 122 1.78 -18.88 1.00
C VAL A 122 3.22 -19.14 0.59
N VAL A 123 3.67 -18.47 -0.45
CA VAL A 123 4.98 -18.68 -1.05
C VAL A 123 5.84 -17.44 -0.90
N ARG A 124 7.12 -17.61 -0.57
CA ARG A 124 8.07 -16.52 -0.49
C ARG A 124 8.69 -16.25 -1.86
N GLY A 125 8.64 -14.99 -2.28
CA GLY A 125 9.16 -14.56 -3.58
C GLY A 125 8.09 -14.55 -4.69
N LYS A 126 8.16 -13.53 -5.54
CA LYS A 126 7.17 -13.33 -6.59
C LYS A 126 7.27 -14.38 -7.71
N ALA A 127 8.50 -14.71 -8.13
CA ALA A 127 8.72 -15.65 -9.23
C ALA A 127 8.23 -17.05 -8.86
N GLU A 128 8.56 -17.52 -7.66
CA GLU A 128 8.13 -18.82 -7.16
C GLU A 128 6.62 -18.90 -6.98
N ALA A 129 6.00 -17.81 -6.47
CA ALA A 129 4.55 -17.75 -6.35
C ALA A 129 3.82 -17.85 -7.70
N HIS A 130 4.34 -17.19 -8.75
CA HIS A 130 3.76 -17.34 -10.09
C HIS A 130 3.94 -18.74 -10.67
N LYS A 131 5.10 -19.36 -10.45
CA LYS A 131 5.33 -20.75 -10.87
C LYS A 131 4.31 -21.69 -10.23
N ARG A 132 4.11 -21.57 -8.92
CA ARG A 132 3.12 -22.38 -8.19
C ARG A 132 1.68 -22.05 -8.60
N GLU A 133 1.37 -20.80 -8.92
CA GLU A 133 0.06 -20.42 -9.48
C GLU A 133 -0.21 -21.15 -10.79
N VAL A 134 0.76 -21.19 -11.71
CA VAL A 134 0.63 -21.91 -13.00
C VAL A 134 0.41 -23.41 -12.78
N GLU A 135 1.17 -24.02 -11.87
CA GLU A 135 1.03 -25.43 -11.52
C GLU A 135 -0.39 -25.73 -10.98
N LEU A 136 -0.89 -24.93 -10.05
CA LEU A 136 -2.23 -25.06 -9.48
C LEU A 136 -3.33 -24.83 -10.53
N ARG A 137 -3.16 -23.87 -11.45
CA ARG A 137 -4.09 -23.66 -12.55
C ARG A 137 -4.17 -24.89 -13.47
N ARG A 138 -3.06 -25.55 -13.75
CA ARG A 138 -3.05 -26.80 -14.55
C ARG A 138 -3.75 -27.97 -13.84
N GLN A 139 -3.61 -28.04 -12.50
CA GLN A 139 -4.24 -29.10 -11.70
C GLN A 139 -5.76 -28.90 -11.53
N ILE A 140 -6.19 -27.66 -11.23
CA ILE A 140 -7.58 -27.33 -10.88
C ILE A 140 -8.40 -26.98 -12.12
N ASN A 141 -7.75 -26.50 -13.19
CA ASN A 141 -8.36 -26.01 -14.43
C ASN A 141 -9.50 -25.00 -14.19
N PRO A 142 -9.21 -23.85 -13.58
CA PRO A 142 -10.21 -22.87 -13.18
C PRO A 142 -10.91 -22.25 -14.39
N THR A 143 -12.21 -22.14 -14.34
CA THR A 143 -13.06 -21.70 -15.46
C THR A 143 -12.96 -20.21 -15.77
N LEU A 144 -12.65 -19.38 -14.78
CA LEU A 144 -12.61 -17.91 -14.93
C LEU A 144 -11.21 -17.35 -15.27
N ASN A 145 -10.19 -18.20 -15.33
CA ASN A 145 -8.86 -17.79 -15.76
C ASN A 145 -8.77 -17.77 -17.28
N THR A 146 -8.88 -16.60 -17.88
CA THR A 146 -8.75 -16.41 -19.34
C THR A 146 -7.31 -16.23 -19.81
N ASP A 147 -6.38 -16.09 -18.89
CA ASP A 147 -4.99 -15.76 -19.21
C ASP A 147 -4.17 -17.04 -19.42
N VAL A 148 -3.91 -17.34 -20.66
CA VAL A 148 -3.03 -18.46 -21.11
C VAL A 148 -1.57 -18.00 -21.14
N ARG A 149 -1.16 -17.02 -20.29
CA ARG A 149 0.23 -16.64 -20.18
C ARG A 149 1.02 -17.72 -19.46
N GLY A 150 1.72 -18.51 -20.19
CA GLY A 150 2.60 -19.48 -19.60
C GLY A 150 2.81 -20.77 -20.37
N ASP A 151 2.72 -20.72 -21.68
CA ASP A 151 3.28 -21.72 -22.57
C ASP A 151 4.59 -21.23 -23.15
#